data_42551143f78a0cc1a1de586e856d6014
#
_entry.id   42551143f78a0cc1a1de586e856d6014
#
_cell.length_a   1.000
_cell.length_b   1.000
_cell.length_c   1.000
_cell.angle_alpha   90.00
_cell.angle_beta   90.00
_cell.angle_gamma   90.00
#
_symmetry.space_group_name_H-M   'P 1'
#
loop_
_entity.id
_entity.type
_entity.pdbx_description
1 polymer ?
#
loop_
_entity_poly.entity_id
_entity_poly.type
_entity_poly.pdbx_seq_one_letter_code
_entity_poly.pdbx_strand_id
1 'polypeptide(L)'
;MNPELNNSDVPQELQSLSQIIFGEPASKANSRRVVHYGGMSRLIKSKKALSYSDVFKQQCGKLPTLMTGDLRVTLHIFYASRRPDLDESLILDLMQGLIYENDRQVKERHCYWGLDPDNPRSEIIIEKIPEIAPKKSPTKKPRKG
;
A
#
# COMPACT_ATOMS: atom_id res chain seq x y z
N MET A 1 35.65 -5.95 20.74
CA MET A 1 35.21 -5.41 20.07
C MET A 1 34.34 -5.90 19.24
N ASN A 2 33.48 -5.67 19.02
CA ASN A 2 32.57 -6.07 18.33
C ASN A 2 32.10 -5.14 17.40
N PRO A 3 32.55 -5.08 16.33
CA PRO A 3 32.21 -4.14 15.36
C PRO A 3 30.80 -4.23 14.96
N GLU A 4 30.24 -5.32 15.17
CA GLU A 4 28.94 -5.46 14.78
C GLU A 4 28.05 -4.61 15.54
N LEU A 5 28.45 -4.15 16.64
CA LEU A 5 27.62 -3.36 17.41
C LEU A 5 27.18 -2.15 16.66
N ASN A 6 27.99 -1.70 15.78
CA ASN A 6 27.65 -0.53 15.07
C ASN A 6 26.47 -0.73 14.19
N ASN A 7 26.34 -1.89 13.63
CA ASN A 7 25.24 -2.16 12.77
C ASN A 7 23.95 -2.23 13.51
N SER A 8 24.00 -2.70 14.72
CA SER A 8 22.76 -2.85 15.43
C SER A 8 22.21 -1.52 15.89
N ASP A 9 23.00 -0.47 15.89
CA ASP A 9 22.49 0.80 16.30
C ASP A 9 21.77 1.51 15.18
N VAL A 10 21.93 1.08 13.95
CA VAL A 10 21.33 1.75 12.82
C VAL A 10 20.17 0.91 12.32
N PRO A 11 18.97 1.47 12.27
CA PRO A 11 17.84 0.68 11.79
C PRO A 11 18.09 0.24 10.37
N GLN A 12 17.89 -1.01 10.11
CA GLN A 12 18.09 -1.56 8.80
C GLN A 12 16.80 -1.53 8.02
N GLU A 13 16.94 -1.33 6.73
CA GLU A 13 15.79 -1.34 5.86
C GLU A 13 15.32 -2.79 5.72
N LEU A 14 14.03 -3.02 5.81
CA LEU A 14 13.49 -4.36 5.67
C LEU A 14 13.48 -4.79 4.21
N GLN A 15 13.68 -6.06 3.96
CA GLN A 15 13.58 -6.61 2.62
C GLN A 15 12.14 -7.06 2.35
N SER A 16 11.41 -7.37 3.38
CA SER A 16 10.01 -7.72 3.24
C SER A 16 9.30 -7.44 4.55
N LEU A 17 7.99 -7.26 4.47
CA LEU A 17 7.17 -6.97 5.62
C LEU A 17 5.82 -7.61 5.41
N SER A 18 5.29 -8.23 6.46
CA SER A 18 3.98 -8.85 6.40
C SER A 18 3.17 -8.32 7.56
N GLN A 19 1.94 -7.91 7.33
CA GLN A 19 1.10 -7.45 8.43
C GLN A 19 -0.36 -7.62 8.11
N ILE A 20 -1.18 -7.58 9.13
CA ILE A 20 -2.62 -7.71 9.00
C ILE A 20 -3.24 -6.47 9.59
N ILE A 21 -4.10 -5.81 8.83
CA ILE A 21 -4.81 -4.64 9.29
C ILE A 21 -6.28 -5.03 9.37
N PHE A 22 -6.86 -4.99 10.56
CA PHE A 22 -8.25 -5.35 10.73
C PHE A 22 -9.15 -4.20 10.33
N GLY A 23 -10.30 -4.52 9.79
CA GLY A 23 -11.26 -3.54 9.31
C GLY A 23 -11.38 -3.60 7.80
N GLU A 24 -12.45 -3.03 7.30
CA GLU A 24 -12.73 -3.04 5.87
C GLU A 24 -12.41 -1.68 5.26
N PRO A 25 -11.55 -1.63 4.25
CA PRO A 25 -11.20 -0.35 3.66
C PRO A 25 -12.33 0.21 2.81
N ALA A 26 -12.39 1.53 2.73
CA ALA A 26 -13.35 2.17 1.83
C ALA A 26 -12.85 2.01 0.40
N SER A 27 -13.77 1.79 -0.52
CA SER A 27 -13.39 1.68 -1.92
C SER A 27 -13.13 3.07 -2.48
N LYS A 28 -12.51 3.11 -3.64
CA LYS A 28 -12.23 4.36 -4.29
C LYS A 28 -13.51 5.13 -4.53
N ALA A 29 -14.56 4.44 -4.90
CA ALA A 29 -15.84 5.09 -5.14
C ALA A 29 -16.43 5.71 -3.89
N ASN A 30 -16.13 5.12 -2.73
CA ASN A 30 -16.67 5.59 -1.47
C ASN A 30 -15.66 6.31 -0.60
N SER A 31 -14.48 6.59 -1.13
CA SER A 31 -13.45 7.20 -0.32
C SER A 31 -13.45 8.71 -0.36
N ARG A 32 -14.25 9.30 -1.22
CA ARG A 32 -14.31 10.74 -1.33
C ARG A 32 -15.74 11.20 -1.47
N ARG A 33 -16.01 12.42 -1.10
CA ARG A 33 -17.32 13.00 -1.27
C ARG A 33 -17.17 14.46 -1.63
N VAL A 34 -18.18 15.01 -2.24
CA VAL A 34 -18.17 16.40 -2.66
C VAL A 34 -18.79 17.26 -1.57
N VAL A 35 -18.15 18.36 -1.26
CA VAL A 35 -18.69 19.31 -0.32
C VAL A 35 -18.82 20.62 -1.03
N HIS A 36 -19.80 21.39 -0.68
CA HIS A 36 -20.07 22.68 -1.31
C HIS A 36 -19.88 23.81 -0.32
N TYR A 37 -19.12 24.79 -0.74
CA TYR A 37 -18.90 25.94 0.10
C TYR A 37 -19.13 27.17 -0.77
N GLY A 38 -20.08 27.98 -0.40
CA GLY A 38 -20.25 29.25 -1.07
C GLY A 38 -20.17 29.20 -2.57
N GLY A 39 -20.81 28.27 -3.15
CA GLY A 39 -20.80 28.16 -4.58
C GLY A 39 -19.66 27.34 -5.16
N MET A 40 -18.78 26.90 -4.34
CA MET A 40 -17.65 26.09 -4.81
C MET A 40 -17.84 24.66 -4.36
N SER A 41 -17.30 23.73 -5.15
CA SER A 41 -17.36 22.33 -4.82
C SER A 41 -15.95 21.82 -4.59
N ARG A 42 -15.77 20.96 -3.62
CA ARG A 42 -14.49 20.34 -3.34
C ARG A 42 -14.66 18.86 -3.08
N LEU A 43 -13.67 18.10 -3.49
CA LEU A 43 -13.68 16.67 -3.26
C LEU A 43 -12.83 16.40 -2.03
N ILE A 44 -13.39 15.79 -1.02
CA ILE A 44 -12.67 15.49 0.21
C ILE A 44 -12.86 14.02 0.56
N LYS A 45 -12.05 13.52 1.47
CA LYS A 45 -12.18 12.13 1.89
C LYS A 45 -13.50 11.97 2.63
N SER A 46 -14.15 10.85 2.38
CA SER A 46 -15.41 10.56 3.04
C SER A 46 -15.16 10.18 4.50
N LYS A 47 -16.20 10.14 5.30
CA LYS A 47 -16.09 9.71 6.68
C LYS A 47 -15.58 8.29 6.76
N LYS A 48 -16.03 7.44 5.86
CA LYS A 48 -15.62 6.06 5.87
C LYS A 48 -14.11 5.95 5.60
N ALA A 49 -13.59 6.73 4.66
CA ALA A 49 -12.18 6.70 4.37
C ALA A 49 -11.37 7.28 5.52
N LEU A 50 -11.85 8.34 6.15
CA LEU A 50 -11.14 8.93 7.28
C LEU A 50 -11.12 7.98 8.46
N SER A 51 -12.23 7.33 8.73
CA SER A 51 -12.32 6.38 9.82
C SER A 51 -11.36 5.21 9.60
N TYR A 52 -11.34 4.69 8.38
CA TYR A 52 -10.44 3.60 8.07
C TYR A 52 -8.98 4.04 8.15
N SER A 53 -8.70 5.28 7.75
CA SER A 53 -7.33 5.81 7.81
C SER A 53 -6.83 5.81 9.24
N ASP A 54 -7.68 6.21 10.19
CA ASP A 54 -7.28 6.22 11.58
C ASP A 54 -7.03 4.81 12.09
N VAL A 55 -7.90 3.88 11.75
CA VAL A 55 -7.75 2.49 12.16
C VAL A 55 -6.48 1.92 11.56
N PHE A 56 -6.22 2.23 10.30
CA PHE A 56 -5.03 1.73 9.61
C PHE A 56 -3.78 2.24 10.31
N LYS A 57 -3.72 3.53 10.58
CA LYS A 57 -2.53 4.12 11.17
C LYS A 57 -2.27 3.63 12.60
N GLN A 58 -3.31 3.28 13.31
CA GLN A 58 -3.14 2.74 14.62
C GLN A 58 -2.53 1.34 14.59
N GLN A 59 -2.82 0.59 13.57
CA GLN A 59 -2.32 -0.77 13.45
C GLN A 59 -1.02 -0.85 12.67
N CYS A 60 -0.84 0.01 11.69
CA CYS A 60 0.35 0.00 10.86
C CYS A 60 1.34 1.01 11.41
N GLY A 61 2.36 0.56 12.05
CA GLY A 61 3.35 1.47 12.59
C GLY A 61 4.24 2.01 11.48
N LYS A 62 4.89 3.12 11.77
CA LYS A 62 5.82 3.70 10.82
C LYS A 62 7.16 2.99 10.97
N LEU A 63 7.74 2.56 9.88
CA LEU A 63 9.04 1.92 9.93
C LEU A 63 10.12 2.97 10.24
N PRO A 64 11.11 2.62 11.04
CA PRO A 64 12.20 3.55 11.32
C PRO A 64 12.96 3.91 10.06
N THR A 65 13.04 2.97 9.11
CA THR A 65 13.67 3.23 7.83
C THR A 65 12.69 2.76 6.77
N LEU A 66 12.23 3.67 5.95
CA LEU A 66 11.24 3.32 4.92
C LEU A 66 11.89 2.44 3.85
N MET A 67 11.09 1.56 3.27
CA MET A 67 11.59 0.67 2.22
C MET A 67 11.82 1.49 0.95
N THR A 68 12.95 1.28 0.32
CA THR A 68 13.31 2.02 -0.88
C THR A 68 13.30 1.11 -2.10
N GLY A 69 13.37 1.69 -3.26
CA GLY A 69 13.43 0.94 -4.50
C GLY A 69 12.08 0.41 -4.92
N ASP A 70 12.09 -0.48 -5.87
CA ASP A 70 10.85 -1.05 -6.42
C ASP A 70 10.29 -2.11 -5.49
N LEU A 71 8.99 -2.10 -5.34
CA LEU A 71 8.32 -2.97 -4.39
C LEU A 71 7.22 -3.78 -5.04
N ARG A 72 7.00 -4.97 -4.49
CA ARG A 72 5.88 -5.83 -4.86
C ARG A 72 4.95 -5.85 -3.66
N VAL A 73 3.67 -5.59 -3.89
CA VAL A 73 2.69 -5.62 -2.81
C VAL A 73 1.66 -6.70 -3.12
N THR A 74 1.46 -7.59 -2.17
CA THR A 74 0.42 -8.62 -2.28
C THR A 74 -0.61 -8.33 -1.21
N LEU A 75 -1.85 -8.20 -1.61
CA LEU A 75 -2.93 -7.87 -0.71
C LEU A 75 -4.04 -8.87 -0.84
N HIS A 76 -4.54 -9.32 0.30
CA HIS A 76 -5.73 -10.13 0.29
C HIS A 76 -6.69 -9.38 1.19
N ILE A 77 -7.74 -8.82 0.62
CA ILE A 77 -8.70 -8.02 1.37
C ILE A 77 -9.94 -8.86 1.61
N PHE A 78 -10.22 -9.13 2.89
CA PHE A 78 -11.40 -9.90 3.27
C PHE A 78 -12.48 -8.91 3.68
N TYR A 79 -13.56 -8.91 2.92
CA TYR A 79 -14.67 -7.99 3.15
C TYR A 79 -15.76 -8.67 3.99
N ALA A 80 -16.56 -7.86 4.63
CA ALA A 80 -17.64 -8.37 5.47
C ALA A 80 -18.84 -8.85 4.65
N SER A 81 -18.95 -8.40 3.41
CA SER A 81 -20.06 -8.80 2.56
C SER A 81 -19.60 -8.90 1.13
N ARG A 82 -20.45 -9.36 0.25
CA ARG A 82 -20.07 -9.49 -1.15
C ARG A 82 -20.26 -8.22 -1.93
N ARG A 83 -20.74 -7.18 -1.29
CA ARG A 83 -21.00 -5.94 -2.00
C ARG A 83 -19.79 -5.19 -2.49
N PRO A 84 -18.72 -5.06 -1.69
CA PRO A 84 -17.62 -4.21 -2.13
C PRO A 84 -16.84 -4.83 -3.27
N ASP A 85 -16.38 -3.97 -4.16
CA ASP A 85 -15.45 -4.38 -5.20
C ASP A 85 -14.06 -4.38 -4.61
N LEU A 86 -13.19 -5.18 -5.16
CA LEU A 86 -11.81 -5.21 -4.73
C LEU A 86 -11.14 -3.88 -5.09
N ASP A 87 -10.66 -3.19 -4.09
CA ASP A 87 -10.04 -1.89 -4.32
C ASP A 87 -8.95 -1.67 -3.26
N GLU A 88 -7.73 -1.67 -3.69
CA GLU A 88 -6.59 -1.50 -2.80
C GLU A 88 -6.07 -0.07 -2.74
N SER A 89 -6.69 0.85 -3.45
CA SER A 89 -6.16 2.21 -3.58
C SER A 89 -5.90 2.90 -2.26
N LEU A 90 -6.83 2.83 -1.36
CA LEU A 90 -6.71 3.52 -0.09
C LEU A 90 -5.58 2.94 0.74
N ILE A 91 -5.42 1.62 0.71
CA ILE A 91 -4.37 0.96 1.47
C ILE A 91 -3.00 1.39 0.96
N LEU A 92 -2.82 1.39 -0.36
CA LEU A 92 -1.54 1.80 -0.92
C LEU A 92 -1.22 3.24 -0.57
N ASP A 93 -2.23 4.09 -0.60
CA ASP A 93 -2.07 5.49 -0.27
C ASP A 93 -1.69 5.67 1.21
N LEU A 94 -2.31 4.91 2.09
CA LEU A 94 -2.06 5.03 3.51
C LEU A 94 -0.67 4.53 3.93
N MET A 95 -0.08 3.64 3.16
CA MET A 95 1.24 3.15 3.48
C MET A 95 2.34 4.13 3.13
N GLN A 96 2.04 5.16 2.35
CA GLN A 96 3.03 6.18 2.02
C GLN A 96 3.42 6.93 3.30
N GLY A 97 4.70 7.04 3.52
CA GLY A 97 5.21 7.69 4.71
C GLY A 97 5.28 6.80 5.92
N LEU A 98 4.68 5.62 5.85
CA LEU A 98 4.74 4.66 6.94
C LEU A 98 5.66 3.49 6.58
N ILE A 99 5.50 2.96 5.39
CA ILE A 99 6.26 1.79 4.93
C ILE A 99 7.21 2.18 3.82
N TYR A 100 6.76 2.98 2.87
CA TYR A 100 7.58 3.45 1.75
C TYR A 100 7.27 4.93 1.54
N GLU A 101 8.08 5.59 0.76
CA GLU A 101 7.90 7.02 0.60
C GLU A 101 6.80 7.36 -0.40
N ASN A 102 6.71 6.61 -1.47
CA ASN A 102 5.75 6.94 -2.51
C ASN A 102 5.22 5.68 -3.15
N ASP A 103 3.92 5.64 -3.42
CA ASP A 103 3.32 4.44 -4.00
C ASP A 103 3.77 4.19 -5.44
N ARG A 104 4.52 5.12 -6.04
CA ARG A 104 5.11 4.86 -7.35
C ARG A 104 6.15 3.77 -7.26
N GLN A 105 6.65 3.49 -6.06
CA GLN A 105 7.61 2.41 -5.85
C GLN A 105 6.97 1.05 -6.07
N VAL A 106 5.64 0.98 -6.00
CA VAL A 106 4.95 -0.30 -6.15
C VAL A 106 4.85 -0.63 -7.64
N LYS A 107 5.69 -1.56 -8.07
CA LYS A 107 5.76 -1.95 -9.47
C LYS A 107 4.99 -3.22 -9.78
N GLU A 108 4.67 -3.99 -8.76
CA GLU A 108 3.84 -5.17 -8.92
C GLU A 108 2.79 -5.19 -7.83
N ARG A 109 1.57 -5.45 -8.19
CA ARG A 109 0.48 -5.56 -7.23
C ARG A 109 -0.28 -6.83 -7.51
N HIS A 110 -0.51 -7.59 -6.47
CA HIS A 110 -1.31 -8.80 -6.55
C HIS A 110 -2.41 -8.68 -5.51
N CYS A 111 -3.62 -8.44 -5.96
CA CYS A 111 -4.73 -8.16 -5.06
C CYS A 111 -5.80 -9.24 -5.19
N TYR A 112 -6.28 -9.73 -4.06
CA TYR A 112 -7.25 -10.80 -4.03
C TYR A 112 -8.44 -10.42 -3.15
N TRP A 113 -9.61 -10.75 -3.61
CA TRP A 113 -10.85 -10.48 -2.91
C TRP A 113 -11.20 -11.69 -2.05
N GLY A 114 -11.61 -11.46 -0.82
CA GLY A 114 -12.05 -12.53 0.06
C GLY A 114 -13.30 -12.12 0.82
N LEU A 115 -13.92 -13.07 1.44
CA LEU A 115 -15.10 -12.82 2.22
C LEU A 115 -14.90 -13.37 3.62
N ASP A 116 -15.05 -12.54 4.63
CA ASP A 116 -14.98 -12.98 6.00
C ASP A 116 -15.85 -12.05 6.84
N PRO A 117 -17.14 -12.35 6.95
CA PRO A 117 -18.04 -11.46 7.69
C PRO A 117 -17.68 -11.29 9.15
N ASP A 118 -17.04 -12.28 9.74
CA ASP A 118 -16.71 -12.21 11.14
C ASP A 118 -15.44 -11.40 11.41
N ASN A 119 -14.57 -11.32 10.45
CA ASN A 119 -13.31 -10.67 10.69
C ASN A 119 -12.75 -10.02 9.44
N PRO A 120 -13.39 -8.96 8.97
CA PRO A 120 -12.90 -8.27 7.77
C PRO A 120 -11.50 -7.72 8.04
N ARG A 121 -10.62 -7.87 7.08
CA ARG A 121 -9.24 -7.46 7.28
C ARG A 121 -8.50 -7.42 5.96
N SER A 122 -7.32 -6.84 5.99
CA SER A 122 -6.42 -6.86 4.84
C SER A 122 -5.12 -7.51 5.26
N GLU A 123 -4.72 -8.54 4.55
CA GLU A 123 -3.44 -9.20 4.78
C GLU A 123 -2.49 -8.65 3.74
N ILE A 124 -1.40 -8.06 4.19
CA ILE A 124 -0.51 -7.28 3.35
C ILE A 124 0.90 -7.85 3.39
N ILE A 125 1.48 -8.06 2.23
CA ILE A 125 2.88 -8.48 2.15
C ILE A 125 3.57 -7.51 1.20
N ILE A 126 4.66 -6.92 1.66
CA ILE A 126 5.42 -5.99 0.86
C ILE A 126 6.83 -6.52 0.74
N GLU A 127 7.33 -6.63 -0.47
CA GLU A 127 8.65 -7.19 -0.72
C GLU A 127 9.43 -6.30 -1.66
N LYS A 128 10.71 -6.19 -1.44
CA LYS A 128 11.56 -5.46 -2.37
C LYS A 128 11.81 -6.34 -3.59
N ILE A 129 11.71 -5.74 -4.75
CA ILE A 129 12.02 -6.44 -5.98
C ILE A 129 13.51 -6.27 -6.18
N PRO A 130 14.24 -7.37 -6.42
CA PRO A 130 15.68 -7.25 -6.61
C PRO A 130 16.01 -6.33 -7.77
N GLU A 131 17.04 -5.54 -7.57
CA GLU A 131 17.43 -4.64 -8.59
C GLU A 131 18.03 -5.42 -9.73
N ILE A 132 17.56 -5.17 -10.93
CA ILE A 132 18.04 -5.87 -12.09
C ILE A 132 18.46 -4.86 -13.10
N ALA A 133 19.59 -5.12 -13.74
CA ALA A 133 20.06 -4.21 -14.75
C ALA A 133 19.02 -4.11 -15.84
N PRO A 134 18.83 -2.95 -16.37
CA PRO A 134 17.83 -2.77 -17.40
C PRO A 134 18.16 -3.61 -18.62
N LYS A 135 17.14 -4.25 -19.14
CA LYS A 135 17.36 -5.02 -20.25
C LYS A 135 17.50 -4.19 -21.42
N LYS A 136 18.32 -4.59 -22.36
CA LYS A 136 18.48 -3.88 -23.49
C LYS A 136 17.28 -4.07 -24.21
N SER A 137 16.68 -3.15 -24.63
CA SER A 137 15.48 -3.27 -25.23
C SER A 137 15.55 -3.89 -26.53
N PRO A 138 15.01 -4.94 -26.69
CA PRO A 138 15.01 -5.59 -27.92
C PRO A 138 14.09 -4.92 -28.81
N THR A 139 13.32 -4.22 -28.25
CA THR A 139 12.37 -3.61 -28.98
C THR A 139 12.91 -2.76 -29.93
N LYS A 140 14.04 -2.56 -29.88
CA LYS A 140 14.53 -1.77 -30.74
C LYS A 140 14.45 -2.36 -31.95
N LYS A 141 13.81 -3.27 -32.15
CA LYS A 141 13.68 -3.86 -33.23
C LYS A 141 13.27 -3.00 -34.17
N PRO A 142 13.78 -2.98 -35.14
CA PRO A 142 13.53 -2.11 -36.13
C PRO A 142 12.22 -2.34 -36.58
N ARG A 143 11.78 -1.72 -36.89
CA ARG A 143 10.65 -1.81 -37.21
C ARG A 143 10.59 -2.08 -38.45
N LYS A 144 10.86 -2.45 -39.11
CA LYS A 144 10.88 -2.69 -40.12
C LYS A 144 10.82 -2.62 -40.80
N GLY A 145 10.88 -2.61 -40.89
CA GLY A 145 10.86 -2.39 -41.20
C GLY A 145 11.14 -2.48 -41.28
#